data_0d6cb0067cb5af4f25b05843213d5f73
#
_entry.id   0d6cb0067cb5af4f25b05843213d5f73
#
_cell.length_a   1.000
_cell.length_b   1.000
_cell.length_c   1.000
_cell.angle_alpha   90.00
_cell.angle_beta   90.00
_cell.angle_gamma   90.00
#
_symmetry.space_group_name_H-M   'P 1'
#
loop_
_entity.id
_entity.type
_entity.pdbx_description
1 polymer ?
#
loop_
_entity_poly.entity_id
_entity_poly.type
_entity_poly.pdbx_seq_one_letter_code
_entity_poly.pdbx_strand_id
1 'polypeptide(L)'
;MNPSKRTSLLITSFVMVLAASFTSQASQNDEETNCNPMLDFETKKLHSKKTVNFCEKFNDKVLLVVNTASQCGFTPQFKELESLYQKYKDQGLEIVGFPSNDFRQEYKSEEQTASLCFKNFGVTFTMVSTSVVTGENKNSFYQTLAYKTGKEPDWNFNKYLIDKDIKNFEHFSSRIEPLNSSLEERIIEILSKG
;
A
#
# COMPACT_ATOMS: atom_id res chain seq x y z
N MET A 1 3.56 102.70 -23.46
CA MET A 1 4.78 102.23 -22.90
C MET A 1 4.37 101.08 -22.02
N ASN A 2 4.62 99.89 -22.41
CA ASN A 2 3.99 98.67 -21.91
C ASN A 2 5.07 97.69 -21.47
N PRO A 3 5.07 97.18 -20.25
CA PRO A 3 5.98 96.07 -19.88
C PRO A 3 5.33 94.68 -20.04
N SER A 4 6.11 93.87 -20.64
CA SER A 4 5.95 92.46 -20.95
C SER A 4 5.56 91.58 -19.74
N LYS A 5 4.50 90.83 -19.92
CA LYS A 5 4.15 89.72 -18.98
C LYS A 5 4.89 88.45 -19.40
N ARG A 6 5.80 88.00 -18.54
CA ARG A 6 6.42 86.68 -18.68
C ARG A 6 5.50 85.68 -18.06
N THR A 7 5.00 84.76 -18.86
CA THR A 7 4.23 83.59 -18.40
C THR A 7 5.22 82.48 -18.07
N SER A 8 5.28 82.07 -16.79
CA SER A 8 6.09 80.95 -16.33
C SER A 8 5.30 79.62 -16.51
N LEU A 9 5.83 78.76 -17.34
CA LEU A 9 5.27 77.45 -17.60
C LEU A 9 5.82 76.46 -16.56
N LEU A 10 4.98 76.09 -15.61
CA LEU A 10 5.30 75.00 -14.61
C LEU A 10 5.10 73.66 -15.29
N ILE A 11 6.19 72.93 -15.52
CA ILE A 11 6.20 71.55 -15.99
C ILE A 11 6.09 70.69 -14.75
N THR A 12 4.89 70.14 -14.48
CA THR A 12 4.68 69.13 -13.49
C THR A 12 5.11 67.79 -14.03
N SER A 13 6.25 67.33 -13.54
CA SER A 13 6.76 65.97 -13.86
C SER A 13 5.94 64.91 -13.09
N PHE A 14 5.15 64.12 -13.83
CA PHE A 14 4.35 63.04 -13.28
C PHE A 14 5.24 61.79 -13.23
N VAL A 15 5.75 61.50 -12.06
CA VAL A 15 6.52 60.25 -11.83
C VAL A 15 5.52 59.10 -11.68
N MET A 16 5.42 58.30 -12.74
CA MET A 16 4.61 57.09 -12.77
C MET A 16 5.39 55.98 -12.05
N VAL A 17 5.04 55.71 -10.81
CA VAL A 17 5.59 54.55 -10.05
C VAL A 17 4.90 53.30 -10.57
N LEU A 18 5.59 52.51 -11.39
CA LEU A 18 5.16 51.13 -11.71
C LEU A 18 5.36 50.26 -10.49
N ALA A 19 4.27 49.96 -9.79
CA ALA A 19 4.24 48.88 -8.79
C ALA A 19 4.30 47.53 -9.52
N ALA A 20 5.48 46.92 -9.55
CA ALA A 20 5.63 45.53 -10.00
C ALA A 20 5.02 44.61 -8.93
N SER A 21 3.81 44.13 -9.21
CA SER A 21 3.20 43.05 -8.39
C SER A 21 3.96 41.75 -8.61
N PHE A 22 4.84 41.41 -7.70
CA PHE A 22 5.42 40.08 -7.62
C PHE A 22 4.30 39.10 -7.18
N THR A 23 3.65 38.44 -8.13
CA THR A 23 2.86 37.26 -7.87
C THR A 23 3.84 36.12 -7.51
N SER A 24 3.97 35.85 -6.24
CA SER A 24 4.60 34.62 -5.74
C SER A 24 3.79 33.45 -6.25
N GLN A 25 4.22 32.80 -7.34
CA GLN A 25 3.77 31.49 -7.71
C GLN A 25 4.33 30.53 -6.65
N ALA A 26 3.48 30.11 -5.72
CA ALA A 26 3.76 28.95 -4.92
C ALA A 26 3.90 27.76 -5.88
N SER A 27 5.14 27.33 -6.09
CA SER A 27 5.45 26.07 -6.73
C SER A 27 4.81 24.99 -5.84
N GLN A 28 3.68 24.44 -6.27
CA GLN A 28 3.22 23.16 -5.78
C GLN A 28 4.27 22.15 -6.28
N ASN A 29 5.20 21.84 -5.42
CA ASN A 29 5.98 20.62 -5.56
C ASN A 29 4.99 19.47 -5.31
N ASP A 30 4.35 19.01 -6.38
CA ASP A 30 3.85 17.66 -6.43
C ASP A 30 5.13 16.79 -6.30
N GLU A 31 5.44 16.35 -5.09
CA GLU A 31 6.30 15.19 -4.90
C GLU A 31 5.60 14.07 -5.67
N GLU A 32 6.07 13.84 -6.87
CA GLU A 32 5.73 12.69 -7.68
C GLU A 32 6.15 11.48 -6.82
N THR A 33 5.17 10.93 -6.07
CA THR A 33 5.40 9.75 -5.26
C THR A 33 5.84 8.68 -6.24
N ASN A 34 7.13 8.33 -6.19
CA ASN A 34 7.75 7.30 -7.01
C ASN A 34 7.22 5.92 -6.58
N CYS A 35 5.91 5.77 -6.69
CA CYS A 35 5.18 4.58 -6.31
C CYS A 35 4.96 3.69 -7.51
N ASN A 36 5.25 2.39 -7.37
CA ASN A 36 4.91 1.45 -8.41
C ASN A 36 3.38 1.40 -8.59
N PRO A 37 2.85 1.52 -9.82
CA PRO A 37 1.40 1.49 -10.08
C PRO A 37 0.66 0.28 -9.52
N MET A 38 1.35 -0.84 -9.27
CA MET A 38 0.75 -1.98 -8.59
C MET A 38 0.36 -1.68 -7.14
N LEU A 39 1.09 -0.80 -6.47
CA LEU A 39 0.82 -0.38 -5.10
C LEU A 39 -0.17 0.80 -5.03
N ASP A 40 -0.68 1.29 -6.15
CA ASP A 40 -1.77 2.28 -6.18
C ASP A 40 -3.08 1.58 -5.77
N PHE A 41 -3.12 1.20 -4.52
CA PHE A 41 -4.24 0.50 -3.89
C PHE A 41 -4.43 0.98 -2.46
N GLU A 42 -5.65 1.32 -2.12
CA GLU A 42 -6.03 1.70 -0.77
C GLU A 42 -7.23 0.88 -0.30
N THR A 43 -7.18 0.45 0.94
CA THR A 43 -8.26 -0.32 1.56
C THR A 43 -8.34 -0.05 3.06
N LYS A 44 -9.46 -0.41 3.70
CA LYS A 44 -9.58 -0.27 5.15
C LYS A 44 -8.70 -1.30 5.87
N LYS A 45 -8.14 -0.89 6.99
CA LYS A 45 -7.55 -1.82 7.96
C LYS A 45 -8.67 -2.62 8.64
N LEU A 46 -8.42 -3.91 8.88
CA LEU A 46 -9.38 -4.80 9.53
C LEU A 46 -9.95 -4.19 10.81
N HIS A 47 -11.26 -4.18 10.93
CA HIS A 47 -12.04 -3.67 12.07
C HIS A 47 -11.59 -2.27 12.52
N SER A 48 -11.37 -1.36 11.57
CA SER A 48 -10.87 -0.01 11.82
C SER A 48 -11.51 1.01 10.88
N LYS A 49 -11.50 2.29 11.30
CA LYS A 49 -11.83 3.43 10.43
C LYS A 49 -10.63 3.94 9.63
N LYS A 50 -9.43 3.43 9.91
CA LYS A 50 -8.19 3.83 9.22
C LYS A 50 -8.06 3.05 7.92
N THR A 51 -7.50 3.71 6.90
CA THR A 51 -7.09 3.10 5.64
C THR A 51 -5.63 2.65 5.68
N VAL A 52 -5.28 1.77 4.77
CA VAL A 52 -3.91 1.37 4.46
C VAL A 52 -3.68 1.78 3.01
N ASN A 53 -2.83 2.74 2.80
CA ASN A 53 -2.28 3.08 1.50
C ASN A 53 -1.07 2.16 1.24
N PHE A 54 -1.15 1.36 0.19
CA PHE A 54 -0.14 0.33 -0.09
C PHE A 54 1.17 0.94 -0.56
N CYS A 55 1.11 2.06 -1.26
CA CYS A 55 2.30 2.78 -1.66
C CYS A 55 3.12 3.25 -0.45
N GLU A 56 2.47 3.95 0.48
CA GLU A 56 3.14 4.44 1.69
C GLU A 56 3.67 3.32 2.57
N LYS A 57 2.95 2.19 2.60
CA LYS A 57 3.24 1.10 3.53
C LYS A 57 4.24 0.09 2.98
N PHE A 58 4.18 -0.23 1.68
CA PHE A 58 4.85 -1.39 1.11
C PHE A 58 5.86 -1.05 0.00
N ASN A 59 6.01 0.23 -0.36
CA ASN A 59 7.05 0.60 -1.32
C ASN A 59 8.43 0.23 -0.78
N ASP A 60 9.30 -0.26 -1.65
CA ASP A 60 10.65 -0.73 -1.30
C ASP A 60 10.69 -1.86 -0.24
N LYS A 61 9.64 -2.68 -0.19
CA LYS A 61 9.57 -3.86 0.69
C LYS A 61 9.42 -5.14 -0.10
N VAL A 62 9.92 -6.23 0.46
CA VAL A 62 9.53 -7.58 0.05
C VAL A 62 8.14 -7.83 0.63
N LEU A 63 7.15 -8.06 -0.22
CA LEU A 63 5.76 -8.16 0.22
C LEU A 63 5.23 -9.59 0.08
N LEU A 64 4.76 -10.16 1.19
CA LEU A 64 4.01 -11.41 1.22
C LEU A 64 2.52 -11.11 1.38
N VAL A 65 1.72 -11.46 0.39
CA VAL A 65 0.27 -11.29 0.37
C VAL A 65 -0.40 -12.63 0.63
N VAL A 66 -1.34 -12.69 1.55
CA VAL A 66 -2.02 -13.93 1.94
C VAL A 66 -3.53 -13.70 1.99
N ASN A 67 -4.33 -14.51 1.27
CA ASN A 67 -5.76 -14.55 1.49
C ASN A 67 -6.08 -15.47 2.67
N THR A 68 -6.78 -14.95 3.66
CA THR A 68 -6.99 -15.65 4.94
C THR A 68 -8.45 -15.97 5.19
N ALA A 69 -8.70 -16.90 6.11
CA ALA A 69 -10.02 -17.18 6.61
C ALA A 69 -9.96 -17.70 8.06
N SER A 70 -11.00 -17.38 8.85
CA SER A 70 -11.04 -17.64 10.28
C SER A 70 -11.41 -19.08 10.66
N GLN A 71 -12.07 -19.83 9.76
CA GLN A 71 -12.64 -21.16 10.02
C GLN A 71 -12.09 -22.23 9.07
N CYS A 72 -10.84 -22.06 8.62
CA CYS A 72 -10.16 -22.94 7.69
C CYS A 72 -9.23 -23.91 8.41
N GLY A 73 -9.01 -25.10 7.86
CA GLY A 73 -7.99 -26.03 8.36
C GLY A 73 -6.57 -25.45 8.37
N PHE A 74 -6.32 -24.43 7.51
CA PHE A 74 -5.03 -23.72 7.44
C PHE A 74 -4.96 -22.49 8.36
N THR A 75 -6.02 -22.14 9.11
CA THR A 75 -6.01 -21.00 10.05
C THR A 75 -4.84 -21.02 11.04
N PRO A 76 -4.36 -22.17 11.52
CA PRO A 76 -3.15 -22.24 12.35
C PRO A 76 -1.89 -21.63 11.73
N GLN A 77 -1.81 -21.49 10.40
CA GLN A 77 -0.69 -20.81 9.71
C GLN A 77 -0.53 -19.35 10.11
N PHE A 78 -1.54 -18.69 10.70
CA PHE A 78 -1.36 -17.35 11.28
C PHE A 78 -0.20 -17.28 12.27
N LYS A 79 -0.01 -18.33 13.07
CA LYS A 79 1.10 -18.39 14.05
C LYS A 79 2.46 -18.39 13.36
N GLU A 80 2.59 -19.16 12.29
CA GLU A 80 3.84 -19.20 11.53
C GLU A 80 4.06 -17.95 10.68
N LEU A 81 3.00 -17.38 10.10
CA LEU A 81 3.07 -16.10 9.40
C LEU A 81 3.54 -14.98 10.34
N GLU A 82 3.03 -14.94 11.56
CA GLU A 82 3.50 -13.98 12.58
C GLU A 82 4.96 -14.22 12.95
N SER A 83 5.36 -15.47 13.16
CA SER A 83 6.75 -15.80 13.44
C SER A 83 7.68 -15.45 12.30
N LEU A 84 7.26 -15.69 11.06
CA LEU A 84 7.98 -15.30 9.84
C LEU A 84 8.13 -13.76 9.76
N TYR A 85 7.04 -13.03 10.02
CA TYR A 85 7.05 -11.56 10.05
C TYR A 85 8.02 -11.03 11.10
N GLN A 86 7.93 -11.49 12.34
CA GLN A 86 8.84 -11.07 13.42
C GLN A 86 10.30 -11.36 13.10
N LYS A 87 10.59 -12.46 12.41
CA LYS A 87 11.96 -12.86 12.04
C LYS A 87 12.59 -11.96 10.96
N TYR A 88 11.78 -11.47 10.01
CA TYR A 88 12.31 -10.80 8.81
C TYR A 88 11.83 -9.35 8.60
N LYS A 89 10.92 -8.81 9.41
CA LYS A 89 10.40 -7.44 9.24
C LYS A 89 11.49 -6.37 9.26
N ASP A 90 12.47 -6.52 10.14
CA ASP A 90 13.59 -5.57 10.25
C ASP A 90 14.59 -5.70 9.09
N GLN A 91 14.47 -6.74 8.28
CA GLN A 91 15.20 -6.96 7.04
C GLN A 91 14.43 -6.49 5.80
N GLY A 92 13.21 -5.98 5.98
CA GLY A 92 12.41 -5.42 4.89
C GLY A 92 11.25 -6.30 4.41
N LEU A 93 10.91 -7.40 5.11
CA LEU A 93 9.69 -8.16 4.83
C LEU A 93 8.47 -7.46 5.40
N GLU A 94 7.45 -7.27 4.59
CA GLU A 94 6.09 -6.93 5.02
C GLU A 94 5.12 -8.06 4.66
N ILE A 95 4.13 -8.27 5.52
CA ILE A 95 3.04 -9.22 5.29
C ILE A 95 1.71 -8.48 5.31
N VAL A 96 0.84 -8.80 4.34
CA VAL A 96 -0.54 -8.31 4.33
C VAL A 96 -1.52 -9.46 4.19
N GLY A 97 -2.44 -9.57 5.15
CA GLY A 97 -3.52 -10.56 5.15
C GLY A 97 -4.83 -9.96 4.67
N PHE A 98 -5.47 -10.65 3.74
CA PHE A 98 -6.78 -10.33 3.18
C PHE A 98 -7.80 -11.37 3.64
N PRO A 99 -8.57 -11.11 4.71
CA PRO A 99 -9.69 -11.97 5.06
C PRO A 99 -10.68 -12.04 3.89
N SER A 100 -11.09 -13.25 3.52
CA SER A 100 -12.04 -13.46 2.43
C SER A 100 -13.03 -14.58 2.73
N ASN A 101 -14.28 -14.37 2.35
CA ASN A 101 -15.31 -15.39 2.45
C ASN A 101 -15.59 -16.11 1.12
N ASP A 102 -14.72 -15.99 0.13
CA ASP A 102 -14.92 -16.62 -1.19
C ASP A 102 -14.99 -18.14 -1.09
N PHE A 103 -14.29 -18.72 -0.11
CA PHE A 103 -14.32 -20.16 0.19
C PHE A 103 -15.24 -20.51 1.36
N ARG A 104 -16.13 -19.57 1.79
CA ARG A 104 -17.18 -19.78 2.81
C ARG A 104 -16.65 -20.20 4.19
N GLN A 105 -15.46 -19.71 4.54
CA GLN A 105 -14.78 -20.04 5.80
C GLN A 105 -14.36 -18.81 6.61
N GLU A 106 -14.88 -17.61 6.28
CA GLU A 106 -14.63 -16.42 7.06
C GLU A 106 -15.83 -16.10 7.95
N TYR A 107 -15.59 -15.47 9.10
CA TYR A 107 -16.65 -14.94 9.94
C TYR A 107 -17.43 -13.83 9.22
N LYS A 108 -18.71 -13.69 9.54
CA LYS A 108 -19.54 -12.60 9.03
C LYS A 108 -19.21 -11.24 9.67
N SER A 109 -18.60 -11.24 10.86
CA SER A 109 -18.26 -10.06 11.62
C SER A 109 -16.75 -9.82 11.59
N GLU A 110 -16.33 -8.65 11.11
CA GLU A 110 -14.92 -8.23 11.17
C GLU A 110 -14.38 -8.15 12.61
N GLU A 111 -15.24 -7.91 13.62
CA GLU A 111 -14.85 -7.94 15.01
C GLU A 111 -14.38 -9.34 15.43
N GLN A 112 -15.09 -10.37 15.01
CA GLN A 112 -14.71 -11.75 15.28
C GLN A 112 -13.42 -12.13 14.57
N THR A 113 -13.26 -11.74 13.29
CA THR A 113 -12.02 -11.93 12.53
C THR A 113 -10.84 -11.21 13.18
N ALA A 114 -11.03 -9.96 13.57
CA ALA A 114 -10.00 -9.18 14.27
C ALA A 114 -9.62 -9.78 15.63
N SER A 115 -10.62 -10.25 16.39
CA SER A 115 -10.36 -10.95 17.67
C SER A 115 -9.55 -12.22 17.47
N LEU A 116 -9.89 -13.03 16.47
CA LEU A 116 -9.12 -14.22 16.12
C LEU A 116 -7.68 -13.86 15.76
N CYS A 117 -7.48 -12.95 14.81
CA CYS A 117 -6.15 -12.58 14.32
C CYS A 117 -5.31 -11.96 15.44
N PHE A 118 -5.81 -10.90 16.09
CA PHE A 118 -4.99 -10.08 16.98
C PHE A 118 -4.89 -10.65 18.40
N LYS A 119 -5.97 -11.23 18.93
CA LYS A 119 -5.97 -11.75 20.32
C LYS A 119 -5.57 -13.21 20.40
N ASN A 120 -6.06 -14.07 19.49
CA ASN A 120 -5.82 -15.50 19.59
C ASN A 120 -4.47 -15.90 18.95
N PHE A 121 -4.12 -15.30 17.81
CA PHE A 121 -2.87 -15.59 17.08
C PHE A 121 -1.78 -14.54 17.29
N GLY A 122 -2.10 -13.40 17.91
CA GLY A 122 -1.12 -12.34 18.18
C GLY A 122 -0.58 -11.66 16.93
N VAL A 123 -1.34 -11.66 15.80
CA VAL A 123 -0.93 -11.09 14.53
C VAL A 123 -0.61 -9.61 14.69
N THR A 124 0.58 -9.20 14.27
CA THR A 124 1.04 -7.81 14.27
C THR A 124 1.27 -7.25 12.88
N PHE A 125 1.39 -8.10 11.86
CA PHE A 125 1.44 -7.66 10.47
C PHE A 125 0.10 -7.06 10.00
N THR A 126 0.10 -6.45 8.84
CA THR A 126 -1.07 -5.74 8.33
C THR A 126 -2.21 -6.70 7.96
N MET A 127 -3.38 -6.49 8.55
CA MET A 127 -4.63 -7.13 8.16
C MET A 127 -5.59 -6.07 7.59
N VAL A 128 -6.17 -6.34 6.43
CA VAL A 128 -7.15 -5.44 5.78
C VAL A 128 -8.57 -5.94 5.96
N SER A 129 -9.55 -5.09 5.66
CA SER A 129 -10.98 -5.46 5.68
C SER A 129 -11.26 -6.62 4.75
N THR A 130 -12.27 -7.41 5.11
CA THR A 130 -12.74 -8.54 4.30
C THR A 130 -13.02 -8.10 2.86
N SER A 131 -12.49 -8.84 1.90
CA SER A 131 -12.66 -8.53 0.49
C SER A 131 -12.72 -9.77 -0.39
N VAL A 132 -13.16 -9.57 -1.63
CA VAL A 132 -13.18 -10.61 -2.66
C VAL A 132 -11.79 -10.75 -3.27
N VAL A 133 -11.24 -11.96 -3.31
CA VAL A 133 -9.87 -12.25 -3.77
C VAL A 133 -9.83 -13.19 -4.99
N THR A 134 -10.95 -13.79 -5.37
CA THR A 134 -11.05 -14.68 -6.55
C THR A 134 -12.33 -14.42 -7.35
N GLY A 135 -12.41 -14.94 -8.58
CA GLY A 135 -13.53 -14.76 -9.48
C GLY A 135 -13.59 -13.38 -10.13
N GLU A 136 -14.70 -13.08 -10.80
CA GLU A 136 -14.84 -11.84 -11.60
C GLU A 136 -14.83 -10.56 -10.74
N ASN A 137 -15.31 -10.63 -9.50
CA ASN A 137 -15.45 -9.49 -8.60
C ASN A 137 -14.25 -9.29 -7.65
N LYS A 138 -13.14 -10.01 -7.89
CA LYS A 138 -11.93 -9.83 -7.06
C LYS A 138 -11.44 -8.39 -7.10
N ASN A 139 -10.91 -7.90 -5.98
CA ASN A 139 -10.37 -6.54 -5.89
C ASN A 139 -9.22 -6.32 -6.88
N SER A 140 -8.94 -5.06 -7.23
CA SER A 140 -7.93 -4.70 -8.25
C SER A 140 -6.53 -5.21 -7.93
N PHE A 141 -6.17 -5.29 -6.65
CA PHE A 141 -4.86 -5.80 -6.22
C PHE A 141 -4.73 -7.29 -6.54
N TYR A 142 -5.75 -8.10 -6.22
CA TYR A 142 -5.79 -9.52 -6.60
C TYR A 142 -5.97 -9.74 -8.11
N GLN A 143 -6.59 -8.82 -8.84
CA GLN A 143 -6.59 -8.86 -10.32
C GLN A 143 -5.16 -8.79 -10.87
N THR A 144 -4.36 -7.87 -10.33
CA THR A 144 -2.95 -7.72 -10.71
C THR A 144 -2.13 -8.94 -10.33
N LEU A 145 -2.30 -9.49 -9.11
CA LEU A 145 -1.60 -10.70 -8.67
C LEU A 145 -1.90 -11.89 -9.58
N ALA A 146 -3.18 -12.11 -9.90
CA ALA A 146 -3.61 -13.18 -10.80
C ALA A 146 -3.04 -13.02 -12.21
N TYR A 147 -3.02 -11.79 -12.74
CA TYR A 147 -2.43 -11.50 -14.05
C TYR A 147 -0.91 -11.76 -14.07
N LYS A 148 -0.18 -11.29 -13.04
CA LYS A 148 1.28 -11.42 -12.97
C LYS A 148 1.76 -12.86 -12.75
N THR A 149 1.02 -13.65 -11.98
CA THR A 149 1.40 -15.03 -11.63
C THR A 149 0.72 -16.09 -12.50
N GLY A 150 -0.33 -15.72 -13.25
CA GLY A 150 -1.20 -16.66 -13.93
C GLY A 150 -2.00 -17.56 -12.98
N LYS A 151 -2.12 -17.20 -11.71
CA LYS A 151 -2.78 -17.98 -10.65
C LYS A 151 -3.69 -17.12 -9.82
N GLU A 152 -4.93 -17.58 -9.63
CA GLU A 152 -5.84 -17.07 -8.58
C GLU A 152 -5.77 -17.96 -7.35
N PRO A 153 -6.18 -17.46 -6.18
CA PRO A 153 -6.37 -18.33 -5.02
C PRO A 153 -7.37 -19.45 -5.33
N ASP A 154 -6.93 -20.67 -5.18
CA ASP A 154 -7.78 -21.88 -5.29
C ASP A 154 -8.34 -22.33 -3.96
N TRP A 155 -7.82 -21.77 -2.86
CA TRP A 155 -8.26 -21.98 -1.49
C TRP A 155 -7.80 -20.83 -0.58
N ASN A 156 -8.19 -20.85 0.70
CA ASN A 156 -7.65 -19.95 1.72
C ASN A 156 -6.15 -20.21 1.95
N PHE A 157 -5.41 -19.22 2.39
CA PHE A 157 -3.97 -19.26 2.67
C PHE A 157 -3.09 -19.54 1.45
N ASN A 158 -3.53 -19.19 0.25
CA ASN A 158 -2.59 -18.98 -0.87
C ASN A 158 -1.72 -17.77 -0.59
N LYS A 159 -0.47 -17.81 -1.00
CA LYS A 159 0.50 -16.75 -0.77
C LYS A 159 1.06 -16.26 -2.08
N TYR A 160 1.29 -14.95 -2.16
CA TYR A 160 1.98 -14.31 -3.28
C TYR A 160 3.17 -13.55 -2.71
N LEU A 161 4.35 -13.86 -3.19
CA LEU A 161 5.58 -13.18 -2.81
C LEU A 161 5.99 -12.23 -3.92
N ILE A 162 6.26 -10.99 -3.55
CA ILE A 162 6.62 -9.90 -4.45
C ILE A 162 7.98 -9.37 -4.00
N ASP A 163 8.94 -9.24 -4.91
CA ASP A 163 10.22 -8.66 -4.60
C ASP A 163 10.14 -7.14 -4.38
N LYS A 164 11.17 -6.57 -3.78
CA LYS A 164 11.29 -5.15 -3.44
C LYS A 164 11.08 -4.23 -4.65
N ASP A 165 11.59 -4.63 -5.83
CA ASP A 165 11.49 -3.85 -7.07
C ASP A 165 10.16 -4.04 -7.80
N ILE A 166 9.28 -4.92 -7.30
CA ILE A 166 7.97 -5.27 -7.90
C ILE A 166 8.11 -5.78 -9.35
N LYS A 167 9.16 -6.55 -9.60
CA LYS A 167 9.42 -7.16 -10.91
C LYS A 167 9.08 -8.64 -10.94
N ASN A 168 9.27 -9.34 -9.82
CA ASN A 168 9.06 -10.77 -9.70
C ASN A 168 7.89 -11.08 -8.75
N PHE A 169 7.04 -11.99 -9.21
CA PHE A 169 5.82 -12.41 -8.51
C PHE A 169 5.80 -13.93 -8.49
N GLU A 170 5.70 -14.50 -7.31
CA GLU A 170 5.64 -15.94 -7.13
C GLU A 170 4.40 -16.34 -6.34
N HIS A 171 3.76 -17.43 -6.74
CA HIS A 171 2.57 -17.96 -6.08
C HIS A 171 2.92 -19.25 -5.34
N PHE A 172 2.47 -19.37 -4.10
CA PHE A 172 2.59 -20.54 -3.25
C PHE A 172 1.20 -21.01 -2.81
N SER A 173 0.93 -22.30 -2.96
CA SER A 173 -0.35 -22.87 -2.54
C SER A 173 -0.54 -22.84 -1.03
N SER A 174 -1.77 -23.07 -0.58
CA SER A 174 -2.13 -23.19 0.84
C SER A 174 -1.28 -24.19 1.62
N ARG A 175 -0.82 -25.25 0.94
CA ARG A 175 -0.07 -26.38 1.55
C ARG A 175 1.38 -26.03 1.88
N ILE A 176 1.91 -24.96 1.30
CA ILE A 176 3.27 -24.51 1.62
C ILE A 176 3.21 -23.75 2.94
N GLU A 177 3.87 -24.29 3.95
CA GLU A 177 3.94 -23.67 5.27
C GLU A 177 4.76 -22.37 5.22
N PRO A 178 4.46 -21.39 6.10
CA PRO A 178 5.21 -20.14 6.12
C PRO A 178 6.68 -20.28 6.53
N LEU A 179 6.99 -21.23 7.42
CA LEU A 179 8.34 -21.48 7.92
C LEU A 179 8.89 -22.84 7.45
N ASN A 180 10.22 -22.96 7.44
CA ASN A 180 10.95 -24.20 7.09
C ASN A 180 10.49 -24.81 5.75
N SER A 181 10.28 -23.94 4.75
CA SER A 181 9.68 -24.30 3.47
C SER A 181 10.32 -23.54 2.32
N SER A 182 9.96 -23.91 1.11
CA SER A 182 10.39 -23.20 -0.09
C SER A 182 9.98 -21.71 -0.12
N LEU A 183 8.91 -21.33 0.58
CA LEU A 183 8.51 -19.93 0.75
C LEU A 183 9.55 -19.15 1.58
N GLU A 184 9.92 -19.68 2.74
CA GLU A 184 10.91 -19.02 3.59
C GLU A 184 12.28 -18.96 2.91
N GLU A 185 12.72 -20.05 2.26
CA GLU A 185 13.97 -20.07 1.50
C GLU A 185 13.98 -18.95 0.43
N ARG A 186 12.87 -18.77 -0.26
CA ARG A 186 12.75 -17.75 -1.29
C ARG A 186 12.76 -16.34 -0.72
N ILE A 187 12.09 -16.12 0.41
CA ILE A 187 12.14 -14.84 1.14
C ILE A 187 13.59 -14.50 1.53
N ILE A 188 14.33 -15.44 2.10
CA ILE A 188 15.72 -15.25 2.48
C ILE A 188 16.57 -14.87 1.25
N GLU A 189 16.38 -15.57 0.14
CA GLU A 189 17.10 -15.29 -1.11
C GLU A 189 16.85 -13.86 -1.61
N ILE A 190 15.59 -13.40 -1.60
CA ILE A 190 15.24 -12.05 -2.06
C ILE A 190 15.80 -10.98 -1.11
N LEU A 191 15.64 -11.17 0.20
CA LEU A 191 16.15 -10.23 1.20
C LEU A 191 17.69 -10.10 1.18
N SER A 192 18.41 -11.17 0.81
CA SER A 192 19.88 -11.13 0.73
C SER A 192 20.43 -10.38 -0.48
N LYS A 193 19.59 -10.09 -1.48
CA LYS A 193 19.97 -9.40 -2.72
C LYS A 193 19.75 -7.88 -2.69
N GLY A 194 19.10 -7.38 -1.67
CA GLY A 194 18.76 -5.96 -1.48
C GLY A 194 19.54 -5.33 -0.39
#